data_6e1214f376606c78f3c22c93a5056f93
#
_entry.id   6e1214f376606c78f3c22c93a5056f93
#
_cell.length_a   1.000
_cell.length_b   1.000
_cell.length_c   1.000
_cell.angle_alpha   90.00
_cell.angle_beta   90.00
_cell.angle_gamma   90.00
#
_symmetry.space_group_name_H-M   'P 1'
#
loop_
_entity.id
_entity.type
_entity.pdbx_description
1 polymer ?
#
loop_
_entity_poly.entity_id
_entity_poly.type
_entity_poly.pdbx_seq_one_letter_code
_entity_poly.pdbx_strand_id
1 'polypeptide(L)'
;MTSFPTYRMPYIHPAKHLVMEPLATIIDRLSAEKRLVVRHAESLSWGDRERCEALFREIFRHVDRTVVRYRPLPEYASVIGWMTATDGRGLLLWGDCGRGKSTILTGVIPVLLAMKGFHACPVHADELTKPYRFAASTAGCDPTCSNLDFLTRTPFPIIDEVGVEPLINDYGERYEGFNRIVNAAERRLRPLF
;
A
#
# COMPACT_ATOMS: atom_id res chain seq x y z
N MET A 1 16.31 43.98 -27.88
CA MET A 1 15.61 43.07 -28.84
C MET A 1 16.38 41.77 -28.83
N THR A 2 15.94 40.81 -28.04
CA THR A 2 16.53 39.47 -27.89
C THR A 2 15.71 38.49 -28.72
N SER A 3 16.30 37.98 -29.80
CA SER A 3 15.68 36.99 -30.67
C SER A 3 15.68 35.61 -30.00
N PHE A 4 14.51 35.01 -29.88
CA PHE A 4 14.38 33.63 -29.45
C PHE A 4 14.77 32.66 -30.56
N PRO A 5 15.49 31.56 -30.28
CA PRO A 5 15.81 30.59 -31.30
C PRO A 5 14.52 29.81 -31.68
N THR A 6 14.20 29.83 -32.96
CA THR A 6 13.13 29.03 -33.57
C THR A 6 13.51 27.55 -33.55
N TYR A 7 12.88 26.76 -32.70
CA TYR A 7 13.04 25.30 -32.69
C TYR A 7 12.30 24.74 -33.91
N ARG A 8 13.07 24.30 -34.92
CA ARG A 8 12.50 23.52 -36.06
C ARG A 8 12.22 22.11 -35.58
N MET A 9 10.95 21.74 -35.48
CA MET A 9 10.54 20.34 -35.34
C MET A 9 11.10 19.51 -36.52
N PRO A 10 11.67 18.33 -36.27
CA PRO A 10 12.10 17.45 -37.36
C PRO A 10 10.87 17.00 -38.17
N TYR A 11 10.98 17.13 -39.50
CA TYR A 11 9.97 16.73 -40.46
C TYR A 11 9.73 15.20 -40.36
N ILE A 12 8.53 14.81 -39.89
CA ILE A 12 8.15 13.40 -39.85
C ILE A 12 7.69 13.02 -41.25
N HIS A 13 8.47 12.21 -41.95
CA HIS A 13 8.09 11.64 -43.22
C HIS A 13 6.77 10.86 -43.11
N PRO A 14 5.82 10.98 -44.06
CA PRO A 14 4.60 10.18 -44.05
C PRO A 14 4.96 8.68 -44.21
N ALA A 15 4.43 7.89 -43.28
CA ALA A 15 4.70 6.49 -43.09
C ALA A 15 4.48 5.63 -44.33
N LYS A 16 5.53 4.94 -44.77
CA LYS A 16 5.41 3.67 -45.48
C LYS A 16 4.57 2.73 -44.60
N HIS A 17 3.67 1.94 -45.20
CA HIS A 17 2.80 0.98 -44.54
C HIS A 17 3.46 0.36 -43.28
N LEU A 18 3.13 0.88 -42.10
CA LEU A 18 3.55 0.28 -40.85
C LEU A 18 2.73 -0.99 -40.67
N VAL A 19 3.36 -2.13 -40.89
CA VAL A 19 2.88 -3.39 -40.32
C VAL A 19 2.91 -3.17 -38.82
N MET A 20 1.75 -3.08 -38.18
CA MET A 20 1.68 -2.89 -36.72
C MET A 20 2.32 -4.10 -36.04
N GLU A 21 3.46 -3.88 -35.43
CA GLU A 21 4.13 -4.87 -34.58
C GLU A 21 3.17 -5.31 -33.47
N PRO A 22 3.07 -6.62 -33.14
CA PRO A 22 2.22 -7.08 -32.05
C PRO A 22 2.57 -6.37 -30.74
N LEU A 23 1.55 -5.99 -29.97
CA LEU A 23 1.74 -5.24 -28.70
C LEU A 23 2.71 -5.95 -27.75
N ALA A 24 2.63 -7.28 -27.65
CA ALA A 24 3.55 -8.09 -26.84
C ALA A 24 5.01 -7.87 -27.23
N THR A 25 5.33 -7.90 -28.54
CA THR A 25 6.70 -7.66 -29.03
C THR A 25 7.21 -6.26 -28.70
N ILE A 26 6.33 -5.26 -28.77
CA ILE A 26 6.69 -3.88 -28.40
C ILE A 26 7.01 -3.81 -26.89
N ILE A 27 6.16 -4.43 -26.05
CA ILE A 27 6.36 -4.46 -24.61
C ILE A 27 7.67 -5.17 -24.26
N ASP A 28 7.94 -6.34 -24.83
CA ASP A 28 9.15 -7.12 -24.59
C ASP A 28 10.40 -6.34 -25.00
N ARG A 29 10.39 -5.69 -26.17
CA ARG A 29 11.49 -4.86 -26.64
C ARG A 29 11.75 -3.68 -25.72
N LEU A 30 10.71 -2.92 -25.33
CA LEU A 30 10.85 -1.77 -24.46
C LEU A 30 11.32 -2.17 -23.04
N SER A 31 10.92 -3.36 -22.58
CA SER A 31 11.38 -3.93 -21.30
C SER A 31 12.85 -4.32 -21.36
N ALA A 32 13.28 -4.99 -22.43
CA ALA A 32 14.69 -5.35 -22.66
C ALA A 32 15.60 -4.12 -22.77
N GLU A 33 15.12 -3.04 -23.39
CA GLU A 33 15.81 -1.75 -23.48
C GLU A 33 15.76 -0.93 -22.16
N LYS A 34 15.12 -1.44 -21.09
CA LYS A 34 14.88 -0.73 -19.82
C LYS A 34 14.13 0.61 -19.99
N ARG A 35 13.38 0.76 -21.09
CA ARG A 35 12.56 1.94 -21.38
C ARG A 35 11.13 1.82 -20.85
N LEU A 36 10.72 0.59 -20.49
CA LEU A 36 9.46 0.30 -19.86
C LEU A 36 9.72 -0.37 -18.52
N VAL A 37 9.16 0.20 -17.45
CA VAL A 37 9.16 -0.43 -16.12
C VAL A 37 7.87 -1.25 -16.04
N VAL A 38 7.99 -2.56 -16.22
CA VAL A 38 6.87 -3.48 -15.97
C VAL A 38 6.75 -3.65 -14.46
N ARG A 39 5.63 -3.18 -13.91
CA ARG A 39 5.34 -3.29 -12.48
C ARG A 39 4.65 -4.63 -12.23
N HIS A 40 5.32 -5.50 -11.50
CA HIS A 40 4.73 -6.74 -10.98
C HIS A 40 4.46 -6.53 -9.49
N ALA A 41 3.19 -6.45 -9.12
CA ALA A 41 2.79 -6.51 -7.74
C ALA A 41 2.43 -7.95 -7.39
N GLU A 42 3.03 -8.49 -6.33
CA GLU A 42 2.73 -9.83 -5.84
C GLU A 42 1.29 -9.87 -5.33
N SER A 43 0.49 -10.77 -5.89
CA SER A 43 -0.89 -10.96 -5.46
C SER A 43 -0.96 -12.01 -4.36
N LEU A 44 -1.54 -11.64 -3.22
CA LEU A 44 -1.84 -12.57 -2.14
C LEU A 44 -3.28 -13.07 -2.28
N SER A 45 -3.51 -14.31 -1.85
CA SER A 45 -4.85 -14.91 -1.76
C SER A 45 -4.91 -15.81 -0.52
N TRP A 46 -6.03 -15.78 0.18
CA TRP A 46 -6.31 -16.68 1.32
C TRP A 46 -7.30 -17.79 0.97
N GLY A 47 -7.74 -17.86 -0.27
CA GLY A 47 -8.63 -18.87 -0.82
C GLY A 47 -9.78 -18.29 -1.61
N ASP A 48 -10.79 -19.12 -1.85
CA ASP A 48 -12.04 -18.70 -2.44
C ASP A 48 -12.85 -17.79 -1.51
N ARG A 49 -13.98 -17.26 -2.01
CA ARG A 49 -14.82 -16.32 -1.27
C ARG A 49 -15.39 -16.91 0.02
N GLU A 50 -15.83 -18.16 -0.02
CA GLU A 50 -16.43 -18.84 1.14
C GLU A 50 -15.40 -19.00 2.27
N ARG A 51 -14.21 -19.46 1.92
CA ARG A 51 -13.09 -19.58 2.86
C ARG A 51 -12.66 -18.23 3.41
N CYS A 52 -12.55 -17.20 2.57
CA CYS A 52 -12.19 -15.85 2.99
C CYS A 52 -13.24 -15.27 3.95
N GLU A 53 -14.54 -15.49 3.70
CA GLU A 53 -15.62 -15.05 4.58
C GLU A 53 -15.58 -15.75 5.95
N ALA A 54 -15.37 -17.06 5.95
CA ALA A 54 -15.22 -17.83 7.19
C ALA A 54 -14.02 -17.35 8.01
N LEU A 55 -12.87 -17.18 7.34
CA LEU A 55 -11.63 -16.72 7.94
C LEU A 55 -11.76 -15.29 8.49
N PHE A 56 -12.32 -14.36 7.71
CA PHE A 56 -12.55 -12.98 8.14
C PHE A 56 -13.42 -12.95 9.41
N ARG A 57 -14.55 -13.68 9.42
CA ARG A 57 -15.44 -13.76 10.57
C ARG A 57 -14.76 -14.33 11.81
N GLU A 58 -13.95 -15.36 11.64
CA GLU A 58 -13.23 -15.99 12.74
C GLU A 58 -12.20 -15.04 13.34
N ILE A 59 -11.35 -14.45 12.52
CA ILE A 59 -10.34 -13.50 12.97
C ILE A 59 -10.99 -12.30 13.63
N PHE A 60 -12.00 -11.70 13.00
CA PHE A 60 -12.69 -10.51 13.51
C PHE A 60 -13.22 -10.74 14.93
N ARG A 61 -13.82 -11.91 15.19
CA ARG A 61 -14.33 -12.28 16.52
C ARG A 61 -13.23 -12.50 17.56
N HIS A 62 -12.05 -12.93 17.12
CA HIS A 62 -10.91 -13.14 18.04
C HIS A 62 -10.19 -11.84 18.39
N VAL A 63 -10.09 -10.92 17.45
CA VAL A 63 -9.37 -9.66 17.66
C VAL A 63 -10.23 -8.60 18.35
N ASP A 64 -11.53 -8.63 18.16
CA ASP A 64 -12.47 -7.73 18.83
C ASP A 64 -13.36 -8.50 19.81
N ARG A 65 -12.90 -8.62 21.04
CA ARG A 65 -13.63 -9.31 22.12
C ARG A 65 -14.86 -8.55 22.63
N THR A 66 -15.07 -7.31 22.21
CA THR A 66 -16.27 -6.54 22.54
C THR A 66 -17.45 -6.96 21.67
N VAL A 67 -17.18 -7.62 20.55
CA VAL A 67 -18.19 -8.15 19.65
C VAL A 67 -18.76 -9.46 20.18
N VAL A 68 -19.81 -9.37 20.99
CA VAL A 68 -20.52 -10.54 21.53
C VAL A 68 -21.16 -11.37 20.40
N ARG A 69 -21.68 -10.70 19.35
CA ARG A 69 -22.29 -11.35 18.20
C ARG A 69 -21.81 -10.67 16.92
N TYR A 70 -21.07 -11.41 16.11
CA TYR A 70 -20.67 -10.95 14.77
C TYR A 70 -21.91 -10.67 13.91
N ARG A 71 -21.96 -9.48 13.33
CA ARG A 71 -22.95 -9.09 12.33
C ARG A 71 -22.20 -8.72 11.05
N PRO A 72 -22.42 -9.45 9.95
CA PRO A 72 -21.82 -9.07 8.68
C PRO A 72 -22.38 -7.72 8.23
N LEU A 73 -21.49 -6.79 7.91
CA LEU A 73 -21.85 -5.51 7.32
C LEU A 73 -21.63 -5.58 5.81
N PRO A 74 -22.46 -4.91 4.99
CA PRO A 74 -22.32 -4.95 3.53
C PRO A 74 -20.92 -4.55 3.04
N GLU A 75 -20.29 -3.58 3.69
CA GLU A 75 -18.95 -3.09 3.36
C GLU A 75 -17.86 -4.13 3.57
N TYR A 76 -18.06 -5.14 4.43
CA TYR A 76 -17.09 -6.24 4.60
C TYR A 76 -16.95 -7.10 3.35
N ALA A 77 -17.96 -7.12 2.49
CA ALA A 77 -17.91 -7.85 1.22
C ALA A 77 -16.76 -7.41 0.31
N SER A 78 -16.38 -6.13 0.37
CA SER A 78 -15.24 -5.60 -0.39
C SER A 78 -13.90 -6.08 0.17
N VAL A 79 -13.75 -6.12 1.50
CA VAL A 79 -12.55 -6.64 2.15
C VAL A 79 -12.42 -8.14 1.88
N ILE A 80 -13.51 -8.90 2.00
CA ILE A 80 -13.54 -10.34 1.70
C ILE A 80 -13.19 -10.59 0.23
N GLY A 81 -13.72 -9.77 -0.69
CA GLY A 81 -13.37 -9.83 -2.11
C GLY A 81 -11.88 -9.57 -2.34
N TRP A 82 -11.29 -8.57 -1.67
CA TRP A 82 -9.87 -8.31 -1.72
C TRP A 82 -9.03 -9.50 -1.19
N MET A 83 -9.48 -10.21 -0.17
CA MET A 83 -8.81 -11.40 0.36
C MET A 83 -8.73 -12.55 -0.64
N THR A 84 -9.61 -12.63 -1.64
CA THR A 84 -9.56 -13.69 -2.66
C THR A 84 -8.40 -13.48 -3.64
N ALA A 85 -8.08 -12.23 -3.97
CA ALA A 85 -6.95 -11.84 -4.79
C ALA A 85 -6.63 -10.37 -4.56
N THR A 86 -5.50 -10.07 -3.95
CA THR A 86 -5.13 -8.68 -3.64
C THR A 86 -4.69 -7.91 -4.86
N ASP A 87 -4.21 -8.59 -5.92
CA ASP A 87 -3.61 -7.99 -7.11
C ASP A 87 -2.53 -6.95 -6.79
N GLY A 88 -1.80 -7.17 -5.66
CA GLY A 88 -0.80 -6.24 -5.16
C GLY A 88 -1.35 -4.92 -4.61
N ARG A 89 -2.67 -4.83 -4.42
CA ARG A 89 -3.34 -3.62 -3.90
C ARG A 89 -3.40 -3.65 -2.38
N GLY A 90 -3.27 -2.48 -1.77
CA GLY A 90 -3.61 -2.24 -0.37
C GLY A 90 -5.12 -2.06 -0.18
N LEU A 91 -5.49 -1.59 1.01
CA LEU A 91 -6.87 -1.26 1.36
C LEU A 91 -6.95 0.16 1.91
N LEU A 92 -7.93 0.93 1.44
CA LEU A 92 -8.34 2.17 2.06
C LEU A 92 -9.74 1.97 2.67
N LEU A 93 -9.82 2.08 4.00
CA LEU A 93 -11.07 1.97 4.74
C LEU A 93 -11.55 3.35 5.19
N TRP A 94 -12.71 3.75 4.75
CA TRP A 94 -13.33 5.02 5.09
C TRP A 94 -14.76 4.81 5.61
N GLY A 95 -15.36 5.78 6.26
CA GLY A 95 -16.75 5.78 6.70
C GLY A 95 -16.91 6.05 8.19
N ASP A 96 -18.13 5.91 8.69
CA ASP A 96 -18.54 6.28 10.04
C ASP A 96 -17.82 5.49 11.14
N CYS A 97 -17.80 6.05 12.35
CA CYS A 97 -17.31 5.36 13.55
C CYS A 97 -18.12 4.08 13.83
N GLY A 98 -17.48 3.11 14.49
CA GLY A 98 -18.13 1.87 14.90
C GLY A 98 -18.38 0.85 13.78
N ARG A 99 -17.84 1.07 12.57
CA ARG A 99 -17.98 0.13 11.43
C ARG A 99 -16.84 -0.91 11.36
N GLY A 100 -15.98 -0.98 12.36
CA GLY A 100 -14.92 -1.99 12.45
C GLY A 100 -13.66 -1.70 11.64
N LYS A 101 -13.45 -0.46 11.15
CA LYS A 101 -12.25 -0.09 10.35
C LYS A 101 -10.96 -0.40 11.11
N SER A 102 -10.82 0.13 12.33
CA SER A 102 -9.64 -0.11 13.16
C SER A 102 -9.47 -1.58 13.51
N THR A 103 -10.56 -2.30 13.82
CA THR A 103 -10.52 -3.76 14.04
C THR A 103 -9.96 -4.51 12.82
N ILE A 104 -10.36 -4.10 11.61
CA ILE A 104 -9.84 -4.68 10.37
C ILE A 104 -8.37 -4.33 10.20
N LEU A 105 -8.00 -3.04 10.27
CA LEU A 105 -6.63 -2.60 10.01
C LEU A 105 -5.64 -3.09 11.06
N THR A 106 -5.99 -2.99 12.36
CA THR A 106 -5.06 -3.30 13.45
C THR A 106 -5.15 -4.76 13.93
N GLY A 107 -6.18 -5.49 13.53
CA GLY A 107 -6.39 -6.88 13.93
C GLY A 107 -6.44 -7.85 12.76
N VAL A 108 -7.42 -7.72 11.86
CA VAL A 108 -7.63 -8.71 10.80
C VAL A 108 -6.46 -8.75 9.82
N ILE A 109 -6.02 -7.60 9.29
CA ILE A 109 -4.94 -7.51 8.28
C ILE A 109 -3.61 -8.07 8.82
N PRO A 110 -3.13 -7.72 10.04
CA PRO A 110 -1.91 -8.31 10.58
C PRO A 110 -1.96 -9.83 10.69
N VAL A 111 -3.09 -10.40 11.12
CA VAL A 111 -3.26 -11.86 11.19
C VAL A 111 -3.21 -12.49 9.81
N LEU A 112 -3.90 -11.93 8.83
CA LEU A 112 -3.88 -12.41 7.44
C LEU A 112 -2.46 -12.39 6.87
N LEU A 113 -1.71 -11.31 7.08
CA LEU A 113 -0.32 -11.18 6.64
C LEU A 113 0.58 -12.19 7.37
N ALA A 114 0.39 -12.38 8.68
CA ALA A 114 1.14 -13.37 9.46
C ALA A 114 0.91 -14.81 8.96
N MET A 115 -0.30 -15.16 8.51
CA MET A 115 -0.59 -16.45 7.88
C MET A 115 0.21 -16.68 6.57
N LYS A 116 0.69 -15.61 5.95
CA LYS A 116 1.58 -15.65 4.77
C LYS A 116 3.07 -15.51 5.11
N GLY A 117 3.41 -15.49 6.41
CA GLY A 117 4.78 -15.34 6.88
C GLY A 117 5.28 -13.89 6.91
N PHE A 118 4.41 -12.90 6.74
CA PHE A 118 4.77 -11.50 6.80
C PHE A 118 4.54 -10.92 8.19
N HIS A 119 5.48 -10.12 8.64
CA HIS A 119 5.30 -9.34 9.88
C HIS A 119 4.79 -7.95 9.52
N ALA A 120 3.66 -7.57 10.10
CA ALA A 120 3.07 -6.25 9.93
C ALA A 120 2.71 -5.68 11.31
N CYS A 121 3.06 -4.42 11.54
CA CYS A 121 2.78 -3.71 12.77
C CYS A 121 1.98 -2.44 12.44
N PRO A 122 0.69 -2.40 12.81
CA PRO A 122 -0.12 -1.21 12.65
C PRO A 122 0.40 -0.07 13.51
N VAL A 123 0.33 1.15 12.97
CA VAL A 123 0.71 2.38 13.64
C VAL A 123 -0.45 3.36 13.56
N HIS A 124 -0.79 3.99 14.68
CA HIS A 124 -1.75 5.09 14.70
C HIS A 124 -1.09 6.36 14.15
N ALA A 125 -1.79 7.13 13.34
CA ALA A 125 -1.20 8.27 12.63
C ALA A 125 -0.63 9.36 13.55
N ASP A 126 -1.19 9.56 14.75
CA ASP A 126 -0.64 10.51 15.74
C ASP A 126 0.71 10.05 16.36
N GLU A 127 1.08 8.77 16.15
CA GLU A 127 2.29 8.18 16.70
C GLU A 127 3.46 8.14 15.70
N LEU A 128 3.33 8.70 14.52
CA LEU A 128 4.35 8.61 13.46
C LEU A 128 5.74 9.09 13.91
N THR A 129 5.81 10.12 14.72
CA THR A 129 7.08 10.68 15.24
C THR A 129 7.63 9.96 16.45
N LYS A 130 6.84 9.07 17.10
CA LYS A 130 7.29 8.33 18.27
C LYS A 130 8.28 7.23 17.88
N PRO A 131 9.17 6.82 18.81
CA PRO A 131 10.06 5.68 18.59
C PRO A 131 9.26 4.41 18.24
N TYR A 132 9.75 3.64 17.27
CA TYR A 132 9.14 2.37 16.91
C TYR A 132 9.35 1.35 18.02
N ARG A 133 8.26 0.87 18.60
CA ARG A 133 8.23 -0.01 19.80
C ARG A 133 9.08 -1.26 19.67
N PHE A 134 9.19 -1.83 18.48
CA PHE A 134 9.90 -3.07 18.22
C PHE A 134 11.23 -2.86 17.47
N ALA A 135 11.77 -1.64 17.44
CA ALA A 135 13.00 -1.33 16.72
C ALA A 135 14.15 -2.28 17.10
N ALA A 136 14.36 -2.50 18.40
CA ALA A 136 15.44 -3.37 18.88
C ALA A 136 15.30 -4.85 18.50
N SER A 137 14.07 -5.33 18.25
CA SER A 137 13.79 -6.73 17.86
C SER A 137 13.57 -6.92 16.36
N THR A 138 13.56 -5.84 15.58
CA THR A 138 13.35 -5.90 14.14
C THR A 138 14.69 -5.90 13.42
N ALA A 139 14.99 -6.98 12.72
CA ALA A 139 16.24 -7.12 11.96
C ALA A 139 16.44 -5.95 10.99
N GLY A 140 17.60 -5.29 11.06
CA GLY A 140 17.95 -4.15 10.22
C GLY A 140 17.25 -2.83 10.58
N CYS A 141 16.55 -2.76 11.71
CA CYS A 141 15.99 -1.54 12.24
C CYS A 141 16.96 -0.91 13.27
N ASP A 142 17.21 0.39 13.13
CA ASP A 142 17.97 1.15 14.12
C ASP A 142 17.14 1.25 15.42
N PRO A 143 17.72 1.07 16.61
CA PRO A 143 17.01 1.25 17.88
C PRO A 143 16.35 2.62 18.07
N THR A 144 16.84 3.64 17.35
CA THR A 144 16.27 5.00 17.34
C THR A 144 15.24 5.22 16.26
N CYS A 145 14.91 4.19 15.46
CA CYS A 145 13.95 4.25 14.38
C CYS A 145 12.57 4.74 14.85
N SER A 146 12.04 5.75 14.20
CA SER A 146 10.66 6.21 14.43
C SER A 146 9.64 5.30 13.77
N ASN A 147 8.37 5.40 14.17
CA ASN A 147 7.28 4.72 13.49
C ASN A 147 7.20 5.11 12.01
N LEU A 148 7.45 6.38 11.68
CA LEU A 148 7.51 6.85 10.29
C LEU A 148 8.61 6.15 9.50
N ASP A 149 9.82 6.05 10.05
CA ASP A 149 10.94 5.39 9.38
C ASP A 149 10.67 3.89 9.18
N PHE A 150 10.06 3.24 10.17
CA PHE A 150 9.62 1.86 10.06
C PHE A 150 8.60 1.69 8.92
N LEU A 151 7.53 2.51 8.88
CA LEU A 151 6.48 2.42 7.86
C LEU A 151 7.02 2.69 6.45
N THR A 152 8.00 3.57 6.29
CA THR A 152 8.62 3.80 4.98
C THR A 152 9.48 2.63 4.50
N ARG A 153 9.87 1.69 5.37
CA ARG A 153 10.76 0.55 5.05
C ARG A 153 10.03 -0.79 5.01
N THR A 154 8.98 -0.97 5.83
CA THR A 154 8.23 -2.23 5.91
C THR A 154 7.56 -2.58 4.57
N PRO A 155 7.45 -3.88 4.22
CA PRO A 155 6.76 -4.30 3.00
C PRO A 155 5.24 -4.06 3.04
N PHE A 156 4.65 -4.03 4.23
CA PHE A 156 3.21 -3.86 4.45
C PHE A 156 2.97 -2.76 5.49
N PRO A 157 3.07 -1.47 5.12
CA PRO A 157 2.73 -0.38 6.02
C PRO A 157 1.23 -0.37 6.32
N ILE A 158 0.87 -0.29 7.61
CA ILE A 158 -0.51 -0.20 8.08
C ILE A 158 -0.63 1.04 8.95
N ILE A 159 -1.55 1.94 8.59
CA ILE A 159 -1.77 3.21 9.28
C ILE A 159 -3.25 3.33 9.64
N ASP A 160 -3.54 3.53 10.91
CA ASP A 160 -4.89 3.80 11.38
C ASP A 160 -5.08 5.30 11.67
N GLU A 161 -6.30 5.80 11.42
CA GLU A 161 -6.73 7.19 11.65
C GLU A 161 -5.92 8.25 10.91
N VAL A 162 -5.71 8.07 9.60
CA VAL A 162 -5.08 9.07 8.73
C VAL A 162 -5.84 10.41 8.82
N GLY A 163 -5.11 11.52 8.94
CA GLY A 163 -5.65 12.87 9.07
C GLY A 163 -5.52 13.46 10.49
N VAL A 164 -5.02 12.68 11.46
CA VAL A 164 -4.72 13.18 12.82
C VAL A 164 -3.21 13.28 13.08
N GLU A 165 -2.40 12.98 12.06
CA GLU A 165 -0.95 13.02 12.17
C GLU A 165 -0.42 14.44 12.45
N PRO A 166 0.59 14.57 13.33
CA PRO A 166 1.23 15.85 13.57
C PRO A 166 2.04 16.28 12.34
N LEU A 167 2.09 17.59 12.08
CA LEU A 167 3.04 18.15 11.12
C LEU A 167 4.47 17.91 11.61
N ILE A 168 5.28 17.32 10.75
CA ILE A 168 6.68 17.03 11.03
C ILE A 168 7.54 18.18 10.54
N ASN A 169 8.38 18.72 11.43
CA ASN A 169 9.41 19.68 11.09
C ASN A 169 10.76 18.96 11.00
N ASP A 170 11.36 18.96 9.82
CA ASP A 170 12.67 18.39 9.59
C ASP A 170 13.53 19.39 8.82
N TYR A 171 14.63 19.84 9.44
CA TYR A 171 15.56 20.84 8.87
C TYR A 171 14.88 22.10 8.26
N GLY A 172 13.77 22.55 8.85
CA GLY A 172 13.03 23.74 8.40
C GLY A 172 11.95 23.48 7.37
N GLU A 173 11.81 22.27 6.88
CA GLU A 173 10.70 21.82 6.04
C GLU A 173 9.57 21.26 6.89
N ARG A 174 8.33 21.63 6.55
CA ARG A 174 7.13 21.08 7.17
C ARG A 174 6.46 20.12 6.19
N TYR A 175 6.19 18.90 6.63
CA TYR A 175 5.49 17.92 5.81
C TYR A 175 4.58 17.01 6.64
N GLU A 176 3.62 16.43 5.96
CA GLU A 176 2.74 15.39 6.51
C GLU A 176 3.44 14.03 6.40
N GLY A 177 3.56 13.33 7.51
CA GLY A 177 4.21 12.03 7.57
C GLY A 177 3.56 10.99 6.65
N PHE A 178 2.23 11.05 6.49
CA PHE A 178 1.49 10.18 5.60
C PHE A 178 1.96 10.27 4.14
N ASN A 179 2.17 11.48 3.62
CA ASN A 179 2.65 11.68 2.25
C ASN A 179 4.01 11.00 2.01
N ARG A 180 4.90 11.02 3.02
CA ARG A 180 6.20 10.33 2.94
C ARG A 180 6.02 8.81 2.84
N ILE A 181 5.06 8.24 3.55
CA ILE A 181 4.76 6.80 3.52
C ILE A 181 4.14 6.41 2.17
N VAL A 182 3.16 7.17 1.69
CA VAL A 182 2.55 6.96 0.36
C VAL A 182 3.60 6.96 -0.73
N ASN A 183 4.46 7.98 -0.77
CA ASN A 183 5.55 8.09 -1.75
C ASN A 183 6.53 6.90 -1.65
N ALA A 184 6.84 6.44 -0.43
CA ALA A 184 7.71 5.29 -0.23
C ALA A 184 7.06 3.97 -0.70
N ALA A 185 5.77 3.80 -0.45
CA ALA A 185 4.99 2.65 -0.89
C ALA A 185 4.89 2.62 -2.43
N GLU A 186 4.57 3.76 -3.05
CA GLU A 186 4.48 3.90 -4.50
C GLU A 186 5.81 3.58 -5.20
N ARG A 187 6.91 4.20 -4.76
CA ARG A 187 8.25 3.97 -5.35
C ARG A 187 8.67 2.50 -5.27
N ARG A 188 8.25 1.78 -4.26
CA ARG A 188 8.62 0.38 -4.02
C ARG A 188 7.55 -0.60 -4.43
N LEU A 189 6.43 -0.15 -5.00
CA LEU A 189 5.29 -0.95 -5.44
C LEU A 189 4.72 -1.83 -4.30
N ARG A 190 4.59 -1.26 -3.12
CA ARG A 190 4.07 -1.96 -1.94
C ARG A 190 2.61 -1.63 -1.73
N PRO A 191 1.79 -2.61 -1.30
CA PRO A 191 0.45 -2.34 -0.82
C PRO A 191 0.51 -1.46 0.44
N LEU A 192 -0.40 -0.51 0.55
CA LEU A 192 -0.58 0.36 1.72
C LEU A 192 -1.95 0.06 2.35
N PHE A 193 -2.00 0.02 3.68
CA PHE A 193 -3.19 -0.24 4.46
C PHE A 193 -3.43 0.85 5.50
#